data_b710f81380454d727d706b37372767de
#
_entry.id   b710f81380454d727d706b37372767de
#
_cell.length_a   1.000
_cell.length_b   1.000
_cell.length_c   1.000
_cell.angle_alpha   90.00
_cell.angle_beta   90.00
_cell.angle_gamma   90.00
#
_symmetry.space_group_name_H-M   'P 1'
#
loop_
_entity.id
_entity.type
_entity.pdbx_description
1 polymer ?
#
loop_
_entity_poly.entity_id
_entity_poly.type
_entity_poly.pdbx_seq_one_letter_code
_entity_poly.pdbx_strand_id
1 'polypeptide(L)'
;MSISPDFDAFARVYESGKPQLVSTKLVADLETPVSAYLKLCDGRANSFLLESVEGGSVRGRYSIIGFKPDLIWRCRKGQVEINRRARSDAQASENLDRRPL
;
A
#
# COMPACT_ATOMS: atom_id res chain seq x y z
N MET A 1 8.24 -21.73 2.77
CA MET A 1 7.52 -20.45 2.52
C MET A 1 6.56 -20.67 1.37
N SER A 2 5.29 -20.49 1.61
CA SER A 2 4.26 -20.69 0.58
C SER A 2 3.65 -19.36 0.16
N ILE A 3 3.29 -19.28 -1.10
CA ILE A 3 2.65 -18.10 -1.68
C ILE A 3 1.16 -18.41 -1.83
N SER A 4 0.33 -17.48 -1.43
CA SER A 4 -1.12 -17.58 -1.57
C SER A 4 -1.60 -16.50 -2.57
N PRO A 5 -2.53 -16.83 -3.48
CA PRO A 5 -3.13 -18.12 -3.74
C PRO A 5 -2.15 -19.08 -4.44
N ASP A 6 -2.52 -20.35 -4.60
CA ASP A 6 -1.72 -21.26 -5.41
C ASP A 6 -1.73 -20.82 -6.88
N PHE A 7 -0.83 -21.38 -7.67
CA PHE A 7 -0.66 -20.95 -9.06
C PHE A 7 -1.92 -21.13 -9.89
N ASP A 8 -2.62 -22.24 -9.73
CA ASP A 8 -3.82 -22.48 -10.54
C ASP A 8 -4.93 -21.48 -10.22
N ALA A 9 -5.15 -21.17 -8.96
CA ALA A 9 -6.12 -20.16 -8.55
C ALA A 9 -5.70 -18.78 -9.03
N PHE A 10 -4.41 -18.46 -8.92
CA PHE A 10 -3.88 -17.21 -9.44
C PHE A 10 -4.13 -17.06 -10.94
N ALA A 11 -3.82 -18.10 -11.71
CA ALA A 11 -3.94 -18.05 -13.16
C ALA A 11 -5.38 -17.83 -13.61
N ARG A 12 -6.34 -18.46 -12.93
CA ARG A 12 -7.76 -18.26 -13.26
C ARG A 12 -8.19 -16.81 -13.10
N VAL A 13 -7.78 -16.17 -12.01
CA VAL A 13 -8.13 -14.77 -11.79
C VAL A 13 -7.37 -13.87 -12.74
N TYR A 14 -6.10 -14.17 -12.99
CA TYR A 14 -5.28 -13.39 -13.90
C TYR A 14 -5.88 -13.39 -15.32
N GLU A 15 -6.30 -14.55 -15.81
CA GLU A 15 -6.92 -14.68 -17.13
C GLU A 15 -8.26 -13.97 -17.23
N SER A 16 -8.98 -13.82 -16.12
CA SER A 16 -10.23 -13.09 -16.09
C SER A 16 -10.06 -11.57 -16.12
N GLY A 17 -8.82 -11.07 -15.97
CA GLY A 17 -8.54 -9.64 -15.94
C GLY A 17 -8.91 -8.94 -14.65
N LYS A 18 -9.25 -9.67 -13.60
CA LYS A 18 -9.61 -9.09 -12.31
C LYS A 18 -8.38 -8.90 -11.42
N PRO A 19 -8.38 -7.86 -10.58
CA PRO A 19 -7.31 -7.70 -9.60
C PRO A 19 -7.35 -8.80 -8.55
N GLN A 20 -6.19 -9.07 -7.95
CA GLN A 20 -6.11 -10.05 -6.88
C GLN A 20 -4.93 -9.74 -5.98
N LEU A 21 -4.96 -10.31 -4.78
CA LEU A 21 -3.86 -10.24 -3.83
C LEU A 21 -3.01 -11.48 -3.92
N VAL A 22 -1.70 -11.26 -3.96
CA VAL A 22 -0.72 -12.33 -3.82
C VAL A 22 0.07 -12.04 -2.55
N SER A 23 0.17 -13.04 -1.68
CA SER A 23 0.80 -12.83 -0.38
C SER A 23 1.62 -14.01 0.05
N THR A 24 2.53 -13.76 0.97
CA THR A 24 3.27 -14.80 1.69
C THR A 24 3.48 -14.35 3.12
N LYS A 25 3.69 -15.30 4.01
CA LYS A 25 3.99 -15.00 5.41
C LYS A 25 5.45 -15.28 5.68
N LEU A 26 6.10 -14.35 6.35
CA LEU A 26 7.49 -14.47 6.76
C LEU A 26 7.55 -14.42 8.28
N VAL A 27 8.46 -15.20 8.85
CA VAL A 27 8.78 -15.08 10.27
C VAL A 27 9.66 -13.85 10.45
N ALA A 28 9.25 -12.94 11.31
CA ALA A 28 9.94 -11.67 11.54
C ALA A 28 10.09 -11.37 13.03
N ASP A 29 10.49 -12.39 13.80
CA ASP A 29 10.57 -12.28 15.26
C ASP A 29 11.55 -11.23 15.75
N LEU A 30 12.53 -10.87 14.91
CA LEU A 30 13.56 -9.89 15.26
C LEU A 30 13.25 -8.48 14.74
N GLU A 31 12.07 -8.29 14.14
CA GLU A 31 11.68 -7.00 13.62
C GLU A 31 10.55 -6.38 14.44
N THR A 32 10.58 -5.05 14.55
CA THR A 32 9.43 -4.27 14.99
C THR A 32 8.77 -3.64 13.76
N PRO A 33 7.55 -3.12 13.86
CA PRO A 33 6.96 -2.38 12.75
C PRO A 33 7.84 -1.22 12.28
N VAL A 34 8.47 -0.49 13.20
CA VAL A 34 9.33 0.63 12.86
C VAL A 34 10.60 0.16 12.14
N SER A 35 11.25 -0.89 12.65
CA SER A 35 12.47 -1.39 11.99
C SER A 35 12.17 -1.94 10.61
N ALA A 36 11.05 -2.64 10.44
CA ALA A 36 10.62 -3.13 9.14
C ALA A 36 10.34 -1.96 8.18
N TYR A 37 9.64 -0.92 8.66
CA TYR A 37 9.39 0.26 7.85
C TYR A 37 10.68 0.92 7.38
N LEU A 38 11.65 1.09 8.28
CA LEU A 38 12.93 1.71 7.93
C LEU A 38 13.70 0.89 6.90
N LYS A 39 13.67 -0.43 7.00
CA LYS A 39 14.33 -1.30 6.04
C LYS A 39 13.67 -1.29 4.67
N LEU A 40 12.34 -1.28 4.63
CA LEU A 40 11.60 -1.38 3.38
C LEU A 40 11.49 -0.04 2.66
N CYS A 41 11.33 1.04 3.42
CA CYS A 41 11.00 2.33 2.84
C CYS A 41 12.20 3.26 2.70
N ASP A 42 13.19 3.18 3.56
CA ASP A 42 14.48 3.87 3.48
C ASP A 42 14.41 5.26 2.82
N GLY A 43 13.59 6.14 3.40
CA GLY A 43 13.45 7.50 2.89
C GLY A 43 12.62 7.64 1.62
N ARG A 44 11.93 6.58 1.16
CA ARG A 44 11.10 6.65 -0.03
C ARG A 44 9.91 7.58 0.20
N ALA A 45 9.65 8.43 -0.79
CA ALA A 45 8.45 9.25 -0.78
C ALA A 45 7.20 8.37 -0.94
N ASN A 46 6.07 8.86 -0.45
CA ASN A 46 4.77 8.19 -0.57
C ASN A 46 4.79 6.80 0.06
N SER A 47 5.43 6.69 1.21
CA SER A 47 5.40 5.51 2.04
C SER A 47 4.74 5.85 3.37
N PHE A 48 4.21 4.84 4.05
CA PHE A 48 3.52 5.07 5.32
C PHE A 48 3.64 3.86 6.23
N LEU A 49 3.50 4.13 7.50
CA LEU A 49 3.34 3.12 8.55
C LEU A 49 2.08 3.46 9.33
N LEU A 50 1.11 2.56 9.35
CA LEU A 50 -0.08 2.68 10.17
C LEU A 50 0.02 1.68 11.30
N GLU A 51 -0.13 2.16 12.51
CA GLU A 51 -0.15 1.31 13.70
C GLU A 51 -1.51 1.40 14.35
N SER A 52 -2.05 0.23 14.70
CA SER A 52 -3.28 0.17 15.46
C SER A 52 -2.98 0.47 16.91
N VAL A 53 -3.54 1.57 17.40
CA VAL A 53 -3.42 1.97 18.81
C VAL A 53 -4.82 1.97 19.40
N GLU A 54 -5.07 1.08 20.36
CA GLU A 54 -6.33 1.04 21.06
C GLU A 54 -6.12 1.26 22.55
N GLY A 55 -6.98 2.08 23.12
CA GLY A 55 -6.98 2.28 24.57
C GLY A 55 -7.69 1.13 25.29
N GLY A 56 -7.35 0.92 26.55
CA GLY A 56 -8.01 -0.07 27.36
C GLY A 56 -7.39 -1.47 27.28
N SER A 57 -8.22 -2.48 27.36
CA SER A 57 -7.78 -3.88 27.44
C SER A 57 -7.50 -4.50 26.07
N VAL A 58 -7.89 -3.85 24.98
CA VAL A 58 -7.68 -4.39 23.64
C VAL A 58 -6.45 -3.75 23.01
N ARG A 59 -5.51 -4.59 22.60
CA ARG A 59 -4.31 -4.13 21.90
C ARG A 59 -4.51 -4.17 20.40
N GLY A 60 -3.96 -3.19 19.71
CA GLY A 60 -3.89 -3.25 18.26
C GLY A 60 -3.05 -4.45 17.82
N ARG A 61 -3.54 -5.22 16.84
CA ARG A 61 -2.90 -6.44 16.38
C ARG A 61 -2.03 -6.25 15.13
N TYR A 62 -2.29 -5.20 14.40
CA TYR A 62 -1.72 -5.09 13.07
C TYR A 62 -1.06 -3.74 12.90
N SER A 63 0.06 -3.77 12.23
CA SER A 63 0.66 -2.59 11.63
C SER A 63 0.71 -2.80 10.13
N ILE A 64 0.53 -1.73 9.37
CA ILE A 64 0.46 -1.79 7.92
C ILE A 64 1.50 -0.84 7.34
N ILE A 65 2.33 -1.37 6.45
CA ILE A 65 3.35 -0.59 5.75
C ILE A 65 2.98 -0.56 4.28
N GLY A 66 2.94 0.64 3.71
CA GLY A 66 2.72 0.82 2.29
C GLY A 66 3.83 1.63 1.65
N PHE A 67 4.18 1.28 0.42
CA PHE A 67 5.20 1.98 -0.34
C PHE A 67 5.06 1.65 -1.83
N LYS A 68 5.73 2.44 -2.66
CA LYS A 68 5.69 2.31 -4.12
C LYS A 68 4.27 2.29 -4.69
N PRO A 69 3.48 3.34 -4.45
CA PRO A 69 2.14 3.39 -5.04
C PRO A 69 2.21 3.46 -6.56
N ASP A 70 1.25 2.86 -7.23
CA ASP A 70 1.11 2.96 -8.68
C ASP A 70 0.17 4.09 -9.07
N LEU A 71 -0.66 4.54 -8.13
CA LEU A 71 -1.61 5.63 -8.33
C LEU A 71 -1.62 6.51 -7.08
N ILE A 72 -1.55 7.81 -7.26
CA ILE A 72 -1.66 8.78 -6.17
C ILE A 72 -2.81 9.72 -6.47
N TRP A 73 -3.78 9.75 -5.56
CA TRP A 73 -4.87 10.70 -5.57
C TRP A 73 -4.62 11.72 -4.45
N ARG A 74 -4.75 13.00 -4.78
CA ARG A 74 -4.49 14.05 -3.81
C ARG A 74 -5.56 15.13 -3.92
N CYS A 75 -6.04 15.58 -2.77
CA CYS A 75 -6.94 16.72 -2.68
C CYS A 75 -6.31 17.78 -1.78
N ARG A 76 -6.10 18.97 -2.33
CA ARG A 76 -5.57 20.10 -1.58
C ARG A 76 -6.35 21.38 -1.94
N LYS A 77 -6.81 22.09 -0.92
CA LYS A 77 -7.49 23.38 -1.10
C LYS A 77 -8.60 23.32 -2.15
N GLY A 78 -9.38 22.27 -2.11
CA GLY A 78 -10.49 22.07 -3.04
C GLY A 78 -10.10 21.61 -4.44
N GLN A 79 -8.82 21.38 -4.70
CA GLN A 79 -8.35 20.87 -5.98
C GLN A 79 -7.98 19.41 -5.88
N VAL A 80 -8.39 18.63 -6.86
CA VAL A 80 -8.14 17.20 -6.93
C VAL A 80 -7.12 16.92 -8.02
N GLU A 81 -6.10 16.17 -7.67
CA GLU A 81 -5.07 15.72 -8.60
C GLU A 81 -4.98 14.20 -8.56
N ILE A 82 -4.65 13.61 -9.69
CA ILE A 82 -4.39 12.18 -9.76
C ILE A 82 -3.10 11.95 -10.56
N ASN A 83 -2.24 11.09 -10.04
CA ASN A 83 -1.07 10.62 -10.74
C ASN A 83 -1.26 9.14 -11.04
N ARG A 84 -1.46 8.81 -12.32
CA ARG A 84 -1.69 7.44 -12.78
C ARG A 84 -0.39 6.72 -13.14
N ARG A 85 0.73 7.41 -13.06
CA ARG A 85 2.06 6.88 -13.38
C ARG A 85 3.02 7.10 -12.22
N ALA A 86 2.52 6.96 -11.00
CA ALA A 86 3.30 7.28 -9.79
C ALA A 86 4.57 6.43 -9.65
N ARG A 87 4.58 5.22 -10.18
CA ARG A 87 5.74 4.35 -10.10
C ARG A 87 6.88 4.77 -11.00
N SER A 88 6.58 5.38 -12.12
CA SER A 88 7.58 5.76 -13.13
C SER A 88 7.84 7.25 -13.20
N ASP A 89 6.87 8.09 -12.82
CA ASP A 89 6.96 9.53 -12.93
C ASP A 89 6.22 10.21 -11.77
N ALA A 90 6.99 10.67 -10.79
CA ALA A 90 6.42 11.33 -9.62
C ALA A 90 5.78 12.68 -9.94
N GLN A 91 6.06 13.25 -11.11
CA GLN A 91 5.57 14.57 -11.50
C GLN A 91 4.35 14.52 -12.43
N ALA A 92 3.85 13.34 -12.75
CA ALA A 92 2.78 13.15 -13.73
C ALA A 92 1.38 13.36 -13.15
N SER A 93 1.20 14.36 -12.29
CA SER A 93 -0.10 14.65 -11.70
C SER A 93 -0.98 15.42 -12.70
N GLU A 94 -2.25 15.01 -12.75
CA GLU A 94 -3.27 15.65 -13.58
C GLU A 94 -4.33 16.27 -12.69
N ASN A 95 -4.77 17.48 -13.02
CA ASN A 95 -5.90 18.07 -12.34
C ASN A 95 -7.20 17.43 -12.80
N LEU A 96 -8.07 17.12 -11.87
CA LEU A 96 -9.42 16.67 -12.19
C LEU A 96 -10.38 17.84 -12.05
N ASP A 97 -11.27 18.01 -13.04
CA ASP A 97 -12.27 19.09 -13.07
C ASP A 97 -13.42 18.86 -12.10
N ARG A 98 -13.21 18.00 -11.10
CA ARG A 98 -14.24 17.70 -10.12
C ARG A 98 -13.81 18.14 -8.75
N ARG A 99 -14.69 18.86 -8.07
CA ARG A 99 -14.45 19.20 -6.68
C ARG A 99 -14.78 18.00 -5.81
N PRO A 100 -13.99 17.75 -4.76
CA PRO A 100 -14.35 16.71 -3.80
C PRO A 100 -15.65 17.11 -3.09
N LEU A 101 -16.39 16.10 -2.72
CA LEU A 101 -17.62 16.29 -1.95
C LEU A 101 -17.34 16.78 -0.55
#